data_5218d9cda1ead54b361dad5579e7afe2
#
_entry.id   5218d9cda1ead54b361dad5579e7afe2
#
_cell.length_a   1.000
_cell.length_b   1.000
_cell.length_c   1.000
_cell.angle_alpha   90.00
_cell.angle_beta   90.00
_cell.angle_gamma   90.00
#
_symmetry.space_group_name_H-M   'P 1'
#
loop_
_entity.id
_entity.type
_entity.pdbx_description
1 polymer ?
#
loop_
_entity_poly.entity_id
_entity_poly.type
_entity_poly.pdbx_seq_one_letter_code
_entity_poly.pdbx_strand_id
1 'polypeptide(L)'
;MGRAYCGFIDVGYLRAQGSRACGIPGGQAQLQASACVDWLQIVLPHQAAGFAGLSFLRAYWYDGALEPHHAGSSEQRHVFDGIAFTPGVQLRLGHLAERRTNRLQRPIEQAMRSAAGDLGIGADELVAAFNRHWTWRPERQQKGVDTLITLDMVRLAQSGAFHTAVLLAGDRDLAEPVRTAQDAGCRVIVATVGGQASLAKELAQLADEVIEIPQDSLAAMVTGPTRSRPAQSRAAEPTEQ
;
A
#
# COMPACT_ATOMS: atom_id res chain seq x y z
N MET A 1 -7.78 -32.10 6.42
CA MET A 1 -6.94 -30.92 6.17
C MET A 1 -7.07 -29.98 7.35
N GLY A 2 -5.96 -29.43 7.87
CA GLY A 2 -5.99 -28.45 8.94
C GLY A 2 -6.70 -27.17 8.49
N ARG A 3 -7.44 -26.54 9.40
CA ARG A 3 -8.06 -25.24 9.12
C ARG A 3 -6.96 -24.17 8.98
N ALA A 4 -6.91 -23.47 7.85
CA ALA A 4 -5.89 -22.47 7.55
C ALA A 4 -6.50 -21.09 7.34
N TYR A 5 -5.69 -20.04 7.55
CA TYR A 5 -5.99 -18.68 7.14
C TYR A 5 -4.87 -18.08 6.32
N CYS A 6 -5.23 -17.12 5.46
CA CYS A 6 -4.32 -16.38 4.59
C CYS A 6 -4.50 -14.88 4.76
N GLY A 7 -3.40 -14.13 4.63
CA GLY A 7 -3.43 -12.68 4.47
C GLY A 7 -3.42 -12.30 2.99
N PHE A 8 -4.24 -11.31 2.62
CA PHE A 8 -4.25 -10.66 1.30
C PHE A 8 -3.95 -9.19 1.51
N ILE A 9 -2.76 -8.73 1.13
CA ILE A 9 -2.25 -7.40 1.46
C ILE A 9 -2.17 -6.55 0.21
N ASP A 10 -3.08 -5.58 0.09
CA ASP A 10 -2.94 -4.48 -0.86
C ASP A 10 -1.88 -3.50 -0.36
N VAL A 11 -0.71 -3.55 -0.97
CA VAL A 11 0.44 -2.74 -0.61
C VAL A 11 0.19 -1.26 -0.88
N GLY A 12 -0.57 -0.93 -1.92
CA GLY A 12 -0.96 0.44 -2.23
C GLY A 12 -1.81 1.05 -1.11
N TYR A 13 -2.82 0.32 -0.65
CA TYR A 13 -3.66 0.71 0.47
C TYR A 13 -2.84 0.88 1.76
N LEU A 14 -2.07 -0.14 2.14
CA LEU A 14 -1.27 -0.12 3.36
C LEU A 14 -0.24 1.03 3.33
N ARG A 15 0.41 1.27 2.20
CA ARG A 15 1.35 2.39 2.02
C ARG A 15 0.65 3.74 2.16
N ALA A 16 -0.49 3.93 1.52
CA ALA A 16 -1.21 5.19 1.53
C ALA A 16 -1.79 5.53 2.91
N GLN A 17 -2.52 4.60 3.51
CA GLN A 17 -3.15 4.82 4.81
C GLN A 17 -2.13 4.79 5.95
N GLY A 18 -1.17 3.86 5.90
CA GLY A 18 -0.11 3.75 6.90
C GLY A 18 0.79 4.98 6.93
N SER A 19 1.14 5.55 5.77
CA SER A 19 1.90 6.80 5.72
C SER A 19 1.17 7.94 6.44
N ARG A 20 -0.14 8.08 6.21
CA ARG A 20 -0.96 9.10 6.87
C ARG A 20 -1.02 8.88 8.38
N ALA A 21 -1.29 7.65 8.82
CA ALA A 21 -1.42 7.31 10.23
C ALA A 21 -0.11 7.45 11.00
N CYS A 22 1.03 7.19 10.34
CA CYS A 22 2.37 7.33 10.93
C CYS A 22 3.01 8.72 10.70
N GLY A 23 2.31 9.66 10.05
CA GLY A 23 2.84 11.00 9.77
C GLY A 23 4.05 11.01 8.82
N ILE A 24 4.16 9.99 7.96
CA ILE A 24 5.27 9.86 7.00
C ILE A 24 4.87 10.57 5.70
N PRO A 25 5.72 11.47 5.14
CA PRO A 25 5.42 12.13 3.88
C PRO A 25 5.16 11.12 2.74
N GLY A 26 4.15 11.38 1.92
CA GLY A 26 3.77 10.49 0.82
C GLY A 26 4.95 10.15 -0.09
N GLY A 27 5.07 8.87 -0.43
CA GLY A 27 6.15 8.34 -1.27
C GLY A 27 7.45 8.00 -0.55
N GLN A 28 7.56 8.30 0.76
CA GLN A 28 8.75 7.98 1.57
C GLN A 28 8.55 6.77 2.48
N ALA A 29 7.34 6.23 2.55
CA ALA A 29 7.05 5.06 3.38
C ALA A 29 7.67 3.80 2.79
N GLN A 30 8.41 3.09 3.63
CA GLN A 30 8.92 1.75 3.38
C GLN A 30 8.06 0.74 4.12
N LEU A 31 7.64 -0.32 3.44
CA LEU A 31 6.83 -1.37 4.05
C LEU A 31 7.70 -2.56 4.43
N GLN A 32 7.47 -3.08 5.64
CA GLN A 32 8.19 -4.21 6.20
C GLN A 32 7.32 -5.47 6.12
N ALA A 33 7.61 -6.34 5.15
CA ALA A 33 6.81 -7.55 4.92
C ALA A 33 6.86 -8.52 6.11
N SER A 34 8.01 -8.63 6.78
CA SER A 34 8.15 -9.44 8.01
C SER A 34 7.22 -8.95 9.12
N ALA A 35 7.14 -7.65 9.36
CA ALA A 35 6.25 -7.09 10.38
C ALA A 35 4.77 -7.34 10.06
N CYS A 36 4.38 -7.34 8.78
CA CYS A 36 3.03 -7.73 8.37
C CYS A 36 2.75 -9.21 8.67
N VAL A 37 3.72 -10.09 8.42
CA VAL A 37 3.61 -11.52 8.75
C VAL A 37 3.54 -11.72 10.25
N ASP A 38 4.39 -11.03 11.03
CA ASP A 38 4.38 -11.12 12.49
C ASP A 38 3.03 -10.68 13.07
N TRP A 39 2.46 -9.59 12.55
CA TRP A 39 1.13 -9.17 12.95
C TRP A 39 0.07 -10.23 12.63
N LEU A 40 0.07 -10.77 11.41
CA LEU A 40 -0.86 -11.83 11.01
C LEU A 40 -0.76 -13.08 11.89
N GLN A 41 0.46 -13.48 12.27
CA GLN A 41 0.71 -14.72 13.01
C GLN A 41 0.57 -14.57 14.52
N ILE A 42 1.00 -13.44 15.06
CA ILE A 42 1.17 -13.27 16.51
C ILE A 42 0.06 -12.38 17.09
N VAL A 43 -0.19 -11.22 16.47
CA VAL A 43 -1.07 -10.21 17.08
C VAL A 43 -2.54 -10.45 16.72
N LEU A 44 -2.83 -10.64 15.45
CA LEU A 44 -4.19 -10.81 14.93
C LEU A 44 -4.98 -11.94 15.60
N PRO A 45 -4.43 -13.15 15.86
CA PRO A 45 -5.17 -14.22 16.53
C PRO A 45 -5.65 -13.89 17.95
N HIS A 46 -5.06 -12.86 18.58
CA HIS A 46 -5.48 -12.35 19.88
C HIS A 46 -6.47 -11.18 19.79
N GLN A 47 -6.58 -10.55 18.62
CA GLN A 47 -7.45 -9.40 18.39
C GLN A 47 -8.83 -9.78 17.84
N ALA A 48 -8.88 -10.81 16.99
CA ALA A 48 -10.09 -11.23 16.32
C ALA A 48 -10.55 -12.61 16.81
N ALA A 49 -11.87 -12.80 16.83
CA ALA A 49 -12.45 -14.09 17.21
C ALA A 49 -12.19 -15.16 16.11
N GLY A 50 -12.31 -16.43 16.47
CA GLY A 50 -12.38 -17.54 15.52
C GLY A 50 -11.04 -18.01 14.94
N PHE A 51 -9.89 -17.60 15.49
CA PHE A 51 -8.58 -18.10 15.09
C PHE A 51 -8.15 -19.37 15.83
N ALA A 52 -8.87 -19.79 16.86
CA ALA A 52 -8.55 -21.00 17.60
C ALA A 52 -8.55 -22.23 16.66
N GLY A 53 -7.44 -22.95 16.61
CA GLY A 53 -7.25 -24.11 15.74
C GLY A 53 -7.03 -23.80 14.27
N LEU A 54 -6.86 -22.53 13.89
CA LEU A 54 -6.40 -22.15 12.56
C LEU A 54 -4.87 -22.03 12.53
N SER A 55 -4.27 -22.46 11.41
CA SER A 55 -2.85 -22.27 11.14
C SER A 55 -2.68 -21.19 10.08
N PHE A 56 -1.72 -20.28 10.30
CA PHE A 56 -1.34 -19.35 9.25
C PHE A 56 -0.70 -20.10 8.09
N LEU A 57 -1.23 -19.91 6.87
CA LEU A 57 -0.68 -20.52 5.68
C LEU A 57 0.35 -19.61 5.03
N ARG A 58 -0.05 -18.39 4.66
CA ARG A 58 0.81 -17.36 4.06
C ARG A 58 0.14 -16.01 3.94
N ALA A 59 0.94 -14.97 3.69
CA ALA A 59 0.51 -13.66 3.23
C ALA A 59 0.77 -13.54 1.72
N TYR A 60 -0.24 -13.14 0.96
CA TYR A 60 -0.11 -12.71 -0.42
C TYR A 60 0.14 -11.22 -0.44
N TRP A 61 1.26 -10.81 -1.02
CA TRP A 61 1.73 -9.42 -1.08
C TRP A 61 1.51 -8.88 -2.48
N TYR A 62 0.56 -7.97 -2.65
CA TYR A 62 0.19 -7.42 -3.96
C TYR A 62 0.73 -6.02 -4.12
N ASP A 63 1.65 -5.82 -5.06
CA ASP A 63 2.24 -4.51 -5.36
C ASP A 63 2.34 -4.29 -6.88
N GLY A 64 2.55 -3.02 -7.29
CA GLY A 64 2.79 -2.66 -8.69
C GLY A 64 4.26 -2.68 -9.03
N ALA A 65 4.64 -3.38 -10.11
CA ALA A 65 5.99 -3.40 -10.64
C ALA A 65 6.18 -2.39 -11.77
N LEU A 66 7.28 -1.66 -11.74
CA LEU A 66 7.74 -0.81 -12.84
C LEU A 66 8.14 -1.66 -14.04
N GLU A 67 7.96 -1.13 -15.25
CA GLU A 67 8.44 -1.79 -16.44
C GLU A 67 9.98 -1.98 -16.41
N PRO A 68 10.52 -3.07 -17.02
CA PRO A 68 11.95 -3.41 -16.91
C PRO A 68 12.92 -2.32 -17.38
N HIS A 69 12.49 -1.49 -18.33
CA HIS A 69 13.29 -0.37 -18.86
C HIS A 69 13.13 0.96 -18.12
N HIS A 70 12.29 0.99 -17.08
CA HIS A 70 12.17 2.18 -16.23
C HIS A 70 13.41 2.37 -15.37
N ALA A 71 13.91 3.61 -15.23
CA ALA A 71 15.14 3.92 -14.50
C ALA A 71 15.17 3.40 -13.04
N GLY A 72 14.02 3.33 -12.37
CA GLY A 72 13.88 2.82 -10.99
C GLY A 72 13.59 1.31 -10.89
N SER A 73 13.50 0.58 -12.00
CA SER A 73 13.09 -0.83 -11.99
C SER A 73 14.10 -1.75 -11.30
N SER A 74 15.37 -1.44 -11.39
CA SER A 74 16.44 -2.22 -10.76
C SER A 74 16.40 -2.11 -9.23
N GLU A 75 16.23 -0.90 -8.70
CA GLU A 75 16.10 -0.66 -7.26
C GLU A 75 14.83 -1.31 -6.70
N GLN A 76 13.70 -1.15 -7.41
CA GLN A 76 12.45 -1.79 -7.01
C GLN A 76 12.56 -3.32 -7.01
N ARG A 77 13.30 -3.90 -7.96
CA ARG A 77 13.53 -5.36 -8.02
C ARG A 77 14.27 -5.86 -6.79
N HIS A 78 15.30 -5.17 -6.32
CA HIS A 78 16.00 -5.54 -5.08
C HIS A 78 15.06 -5.53 -3.87
N VAL A 79 14.14 -4.55 -3.80
CA VAL A 79 13.12 -4.53 -2.74
C VAL A 79 12.20 -5.76 -2.86
N PHE A 80 11.74 -6.08 -4.06
CA PHE A 80 10.88 -7.25 -4.28
C PHE A 80 11.58 -8.57 -4.00
N ASP A 81 12.86 -8.70 -4.32
CA ASP A 81 13.67 -9.87 -3.97
C ASP A 81 13.70 -10.05 -2.44
N GLY A 82 13.94 -8.97 -1.69
CA GLY A 82 13.89 -9.00 -0.23
C GLY A 82 12.53 -9.45 0.31
N ILE A 83 11.43 -8.96 -0.27
CA ILE A 83 10.07 -9.37 0.09
C ILE A 83 9.83 -10.84 -0.25
N ALA A 84 10.24 -11.29 -1.44
CA ALA A 84 10.07 -12.67 -1.88
C ALA A 84 10.82 -13.68 -1.01
N PHE A 85 11.93 -13.28 -0.38
CA PHE A 85 12.67 -14.10 0.58
C PHE A 85 12.10 -14.05 2.01
N THR A 86 11.08 -13.23 2.28
CA THR A 86 10.43 -13.18 3.60
C THR A 86 9.62 -14.48 3.81
N PRO A 87 9.90 -15.25 4.88
CA PRO A 87 9.15 -16.47 5.14
C PRO A 87 7.66 -16.21 5.27
N GLY A 88 6.84 -17.07 4.65
CA GLY A 88 5.38 -16.95 4.70
C GLY A 88 4.80 -15.87 3.76
N VAL A 89 5.61 -15.20 2.95
CA VAL A 89 5.15 -14.24 1.96
C VAL A 89 5.15 -14.84 0.55
N GLN A 90 4.09 -14.57 -0.20
CA GLN A 90 4.02 -14.84 -1.62
C GLN A 90 3.79 -13.53 -2.38
N LEU A 91 4.81 -13.09 -3.11
CA LEU A 91 4.77 -11.86 -3.90
C LEU A 91 3.89 -12.04 -5.14
N ARG A 92 3.04 -11.06 -5.40
CA ARG A 92 2.14 -10.94 -6.56
C ARG A 92 2.28 -9.56 -7.16
N LEU A 93 2.80 -9.47 -8.36
CA LEU A 93 3.10 -8.19 -9.00
C LEU A 93 2.09 -7.89 -10.09
N GLY A 94 1.37 -6.79 -9.91
CA GLY A 94 0.64 -6.10 -10.96
C GLY A 94 1.59 -5.16 -11.72
N HIS A 95 1.03 -4.21 -12.43
CA HIS A 95 1.77 -3.26 -13.25
C HIS A 95 1.70 -1.85 -12.63
N LEU A 96 2.83 -1.15 -12.55
CA LEU A 96 2.90 0.24 -12.13
C LEU A 96 3.07 1.13 -13.35
N ALA A 97 1.96 1.69 -13.82
CA ALA A 97 1.96 2.61 -14.95
C ALA A 97 2.31 4.02 -14.48
N GLU A 98 3.27 4.66 -15.10
CA GLU A 98 3.51 6.09 -14.93
C GLU A 98 2.67 6.88 -15.94
N ARG A 99 1.79 7.71 -15.41
CA ARG A 99 1.07 8.68 -16.22
C ARG A 99 1.93 9.93 -16.37
N ARG A 100 2.59 10.07 -17.50
CA ARG A 100 3.27 11.34 -17.86
C ARG A 100 2.21 12.36 -18.23
N THR A 101 1.80 13.15 -17.28
CA THR A 101 0.97 14.33 -17.54
C THR A 101 1.90 15.50 -17.79
N ASN A 102 2.41 15.63 -19.01
CA ASN A 102 3.21 16.77 -19.43
C ASN A 102 2.36 18.04 -19.65
N ARG A 103 1.09 18.01 -19.29
CA ARG A 103 0.16 19.16 -19.44
C ARG A 103 -0.56 19.38 -18.13
N LEU A 104 -0.70 20.65 -17.78
CA LEU A 104 -1.66 21.07 -16.77
C LEU A 104 -3.00 20.42 -17.02
N GLN A 105 -3.60 19.85 -16.00
CA GLN A 105 -4.96 19.37 -16.11
C GLN A 105 -5.84 20.56 -16.55
N ARG A 106 -6.73 20.33 -17.52
CA ARG A 106 -7.60 21.38 -18.07
C ARG A 106 -8.24 22.29 -17.00
N PRO A 107 -8.75 21.76 -15.85
CA PRO A 107 -9.32 22.62 -14.81
C PRO A 107 -8.30 23.58 -14.20
N ILE A 108 -7.06 23.17 -13.99
CA ILE A 108 -5.99 24.00 -13.41
C ILE A 108 -5.56 25.07 -14.42
N GLU A 109 -5.39 24.69 -15.68
CA GLU A 109 -5.07 25.65 -16.75
C GLU A 109 -6.17 26.69 -16.91
N GLN A 110 -7.44 26.28 -16.84
CA GLN A 110 -8.57 27.19 -16.91
C GLN A 110 -8.62 28.14 -15.69
N ALA A 111 -8.40 27.62 -14.48
CA ALA A 111 -8.32 28.45 -13.28
C ALA A 111 -7.18 29.47 -13.35
N MET A 112 -6.02 29.08 -13.87
CA MET A 112 -4.88 29.99 -14.07
C MET A 112 -5.19 31.07 -15.11
N ARG A 113 -5.87 30.71 -16.21
CA ARG A 113 -6.29 31.70 -17.24
C ARG A 113 -7.30 32.69 -16.67
N SER A 114 -8.22 32.25 -15.83
CA SER A 114 -9.16 33.13 -15.12
C SER A 114 -8.41 34.06 -14.16
N ALA A 115 -7.53 33.53 -13.32
CA ALA A 115 -6.73 34.31 -12.38
C ALA A 115 -5.82 35.34 -13.08
N ALA A 116 -5.30 35.03 -14.27
CA ALA A 116 -4.52 35.95 -15.08
C ALA A 116 -5.34 37.19 -15.51
N GLY A 117 -6.62 36.99 -15.86
CA GLY A 117 -7.57 38.05 -16.15
C GLY A 117 -7.80 38.98 -14.95
N ASP A 118 -8.00 38.39 -13.76
CA ASP A 118 -8.21 39.13 -12.51
C ASP A 118 -6.97 39.94 -12.10
N LEU A 119 -5.77 39.47 -12.43
CA LEU A 119 -4.49 40.09 -12.11
C LEU A 119 -4.01 41.06 -13.22
N GLY A 120 -4.70 41.12 -14.36
CA GLY A 120 -4.32 41.97 -15.50
C GLY A 120 -3.01 41.53 -16.18
N ILE A 121 -2.63 40.25 -16.12
CA ILE A 121 -1.45 39.67 -16.75
C ILE A 121 -1.83 38.76 -17.92
N GLY A 122 -0.88 38.56 -18.84
CA GLY A 122 -1.10 37.66 -19.99
C GLY A 122 -1.34 36.21 -19.54
N ALA A 123 -2.48 35.62 -19.92
CA ALA A 123 -2.85 34.27 -19.55
C ALA A 123 -1.82 33.23 -20.02
N ASP A 124 -1.31 33.37 -21.24
CA ASP A 124 -0.29 32.48 -21.80
C ASP A 124 1.07 32.66 -21.11
N GLU A 125 1.38 33.90 -20.68
CA GLU A 125 2.59 34.21 -19.94
C GLU A 125 2.57 33.58 -18.54
N LEU A 126 1.43 33.64 -17.84
CA LEU A 126 1.26 33.01 -16.54
C LEU A 126 1.38 31.49 -16.65
N VAL A 127 0.73 30.86 -17.64
CA VAL A 127 0.80 29.41 -17.88
C VAL A 127 2.22 28.97 -18.24
N ALA A 128 2.92 29.76 -19.08
CA ALA A 128 4.32 29.49 -19.44
C ALA A 128 5.27 29.65 -18.24
N ALA A 129 5.07 30.65 -17.40
CA ALA A 129 5.84 30.84 -16.17
C ALA A 129 5.63 29.67 -15.19
N PHE A 130 4.39 29.27 -14.98
CA PHE A 130 4.08 28.13 -14.15
C PHE A 130 4.76 26.85 -14.65
N ASN A 131 4.67 26.55 -15.95
CA ASN A 131 5.29 25.36 -16.52
C ASN A 131 6.84 25.36 -16.41
N ARG A 132 7.49 26.52 -16.36
CA ARG A 132 8.96 26.62 -16.11
C ARG A 132 9.35 26.29 -14.67
N HIS A 133 8.49 26.57 -13.71
CA HIS A 133 8.77 26.42 -12.28
C HIS A 133 8.13 25.17 -11.67
N TRP A 134 7.19 24.54 -12.39
CA TRP A 134 6.49 23.36 -11.92
C TRP A 134 7.26 22.09 -12.31
N THR A 135 7.72 21.37 -11.32
CA THR A 135 8.32 20.04 -11.53
C THR A 135 7.21 19.00 -11.51
N TRP A 136 6.89 18.46 -12.67
CA TRP A 136 5.92 17.39 -12.79
C TRP A 136 6.46 16.12 -12.13
N ARG A 137 5.79 15.68 -11.08
CA ARG A 137 6.01 14.33 -10.57
C ARG A 137 5.12 13.39 -11.37
N PRO A 138 5.67 12.33 -11.97
CA PRO A 138 4.82 11.35 -12.65
C PRO A 138 3.84 10.75 -11.65
N GLU A 139 2.56 10.77 -12.00
CA GLU A 139 1.53 10.11 -11.23
C GLU A 139 1.67 8.60 -11.47
N ARG A 140 1.95 7.86 -10.42
CA ARG A 140 2.05 6.39 -10.45
C ARG A 140 0.70 5.80 -10.14
N GLN A 141 0.16 5.01 -11.06
CA GLN A 141 -1.08 4.28 -10.89
C GLN A 141 -0.81 2.77 -10.94
N GLN A 142 -1.17 2.08 -9.86
CA GLN A 142 -1.18 0.61 -9.87
C GLN A 142 -2.30 0.12 -10.77
N LYS A 143 -1.99 -0.85 -11.63
CA LYS A 143 -2.97 -1.51 -12.51
C LYS A 143 -2.90 -3.01 -12.33
N GLY A 144 -4.06 -3.63 -12.27
CA GLY A 144 -4.19 -5.08 -12.18
C GLY A 144 -3.91 -5.67 -10.80
N VAL A 145 -3.58 -4.88 -9.78
CA VAL A 145 -3.40 -5.35 -8.40
C VAL A 145 -4.72 -5.88 -7.86
N ASP A 146 -5.81 -5.12 -7.96
CA ASP A 146 -7.14 -5.54 -7.53
C ASP A 146 -7.63 -6.79 -8.29
N THR A 147 -7.29 -6.88 -9.58
CA THR A 147 -7.59 -8.07 -10.38
C THR A 147 -6.85 -9.31 -9.86
N LEU A 148 -5.57 -9.16 -9.47
CA LEU A 148 -4.81 -10.27 -8.90
C LEU A 148 -5.36 -10.69 -7.54
N ILE A 149 -5.71 -9.74 -6.66
CA ILE A 149 -6.34 -10.02 -5.36
C ILE A 149 -7.65 -10.79 -5.60
N THR A 150 -8.50 -10.30 -6.51
CA THR A 150 -9.77 -10.91 -6.88
C THR A 150 -9.58 -12.34 -7.36
N LEU A 151 -8.71 -12.56 -8.34
CA LEU A 151 -8.47 -13.89 -8.92
C LEU A 151 -7.92 -14.88 -7.89
N ASP A 152 -6.95 -14.45 -7.07
CA ASP A 152 -6.36 -15.33 -6.06
C ASP A 152 -7.37 -15.62 -4.94
N MET A 153 -8.10 -14.64 -4.44
CA MET A 153 -9.10 -14.83 -3.39
C MET A 153 -10.18 -15.81 -3.83
N VAL A 154 -10.78 -15.59 -5.00
CA VAL A 154 -11.83 -16.46 -5.56
C VAL A 154 -11.30 -17.89 -5.80
N ARG A 155 -10.18 -18.02 -6.49
CA ARG A 155 -9.59 -19.33 -6.81
C ARG A 155 -9.22 -20.15 -5.56
N LEU A 156 -8.62 -19.50 -4.58
CA LEU A 156 -8.16 -20.16 -3.36
C LEU A 156 -9.33 -20.48 -2.43
N ALA A 157 -10.37 -19.65 -2.36
CA ALA A 157 -11.59 -19.94 -1.65
C ALA A 157 -12.30 -21.18 -2.24
N GLN A 158 -12.51 -21.18 -3.56
CA GLN A 158 -13.16 -22.29 -4.27
C GLN A 158 -12.38 -23.62 -4.16
N SER A 159 -11.05 -23.55 -4.09
CA SER A 159 -10.22 -24.75 -3.89
C SER A 159 -10.16 -25.24 -2.43
N GLY A 160 -10.77 -24.52 -1.48
CA GLY A 160 -10.69 -24.82 -0.05
C GLY A 160 -9.29 -24.64 0.54
N ALA A 161 -8.45 -23.81 -0.06
CA ALA A 161 -7.09 -23.59 0.39
C ALA A 161 -7.01 -22.87 1.75
N PHE A 162 -8.04 -22.12 2.12
CA PHE A 162 -8.16 -21.47 3.44
C PHE A 162 -9.61 -21.47 3.93
N HIS A 163 -9.78 -21.27 5.24
CA HIS A 163 -11.07 -21.09 5.90
C HIS A 163 -11.36 -19.63 6.22
N THR A 164 -10.30 -18.87 6.48
CA THR A 164 -10.41 -17.46 6.83
C THR A 164 -9.44 -16.65 5.95
N ALA A 165 -9.96 -15.64 5.29
CA ALA A 165 -9.16 -14.62 4.62
C ALA A 165 -9.04 -13.39 5.53
N VAL A 166 -7.85 -12.82 5.60
CA VAL A 166 -7.59 -11.51 6.23
C VAL A 166 -7.19 -10.55 5.12
N LEU A 167 -8.07 -9.62 4.81
CA LEU A 167 -7.91 -8.67 3.70
C LEU A 167 -7.48 -7.31 4.24
N LEU A 168 -6.25 -6.88 3.92
CA LEU A 168 -5.73 -5.53 4.18
C LEU A 168 -5.93 -4.71 2.91
N ALA A 169 -7.11 -4.16 2.72
CA ALA A 169 -7.47 -3.32 1.58
C ALA A 169 -8.69 -2.48 1.93
N GLY A 170 -8.94 -1.42 1.17
CA GLY A 170 -10.06 -0.52 1.43
C GLY A 170 -10.98 -0.28 0.24
N ASP A 171 -10.67 -0.84 -0.93
CA ASP A 171 -11.35 -0.52 -2.17
C ASP A 171 -12.69 -1.27 -2.31
N ARG A 172 -13.67 -0.56 -2.87
CA ARG A 172 -15.00 -1.07 -3.18
C ARG A 172 -14.97 -2.25 -4.14
N ASP A 173 -14.06 -2.23 -5.10
CA ASP A 173 -13.98 -3.25 -6.16
C ASP A 173 -13.65 -4.65 -5.60
N LEU A 174 -13.20 -4.73 -4.36
CA LEU A 174 -12.97 -5.99 -3.63
C LEU A 174 -14.22 -6.54 -2.93
N ALA A 175 -15.36 -5.88 -2.98
CA ALA A 175 -16.61 -6.36 -2.39
C ALA A 175 -17.07 -7.68 -3.03
N GLU A 176 -16.99 -7.79 -4.35
CA GLU A 176 -17.46 -8.99 -5.07
C GLU A 176 -16.58 -10.25 -4.82
N PRO A 177 -15.23 -10.17 -4.85
CA PRO A 177 -14.41 -11.31 -4.44
C PRO A 177 -14.61 -11.70 -2.96
N VAL A 178 -14.90 -10.76 -2.06
CA VAL A 178 -15.26 -11.07 -0.67
C VAL A 178 -16.54 -11.89 -0.62
N ARG A 179 -17.61 -11.45 -1.29
CA ARG A 179 -18.87 -12.19 -1.39
C ARG A 179 -18.66 -13.60 -1.94
N THR A 180 -17.90 -13.72 -3.03
CA THR A 180 -17.62 -15.02 -3.66
C THR A 180 -16.85 -15.95 -2.71
N ALA A 181 -15.92 -15.44 -1.92
CA ALA A 181 -15.20 -16.25 -0.93
C ALA A 181 -16.15 -16.70 0.20
N GLN A 182 -17.07 -15.85 0.66
CA GLN A 182 -18.09 -16.19 1.65
C GLN A 182 -19.07 -17.23 1.13
N ASP A 183 -19.51 -17.14 -0.13
CA ASP A 183 -20.36 -18.13 -0.79
C ASP A 183 -19.66 -19.50 -0.90
N ALA A 184 -18.33 -19.52 -0.99
CA ALA A 184 -17.51 -20.73 -0.91
C ALA A 184 -17.30 -21.26 0.54
N GLY A 185 -17.92 -20.63 1.54
CA GLY A 185 -17.85 -21.02 2.95
C GLY A 185 -16.65 -20.48 3.70
N CYS A 186 -15.95 -19.51 3.16
CA CYS A 186 -14.82 -18.86 3.83
C CYS A 186 -15.31 -17.68 4.68
N ARG A 187 -14.66 -17.47 5.82
CA ARG A 187 -14.80 -16.24 6.61
C ARG A 187 -13.87 -15.17 6.06
N VAL A 188 -14.32 -13.92 5.97
CA VAL A 188 -13.50 -12.80 5.51
C VAL A 188 -13.45 -11.71 6.58
N ILE A 189 -12.26 -11.44 7.08
CA ILE A 189 -11.95 -10.36 8.01
C ILE A 189 -11.28 -9.25 7.22
N VAL A 190 -11.77 -8.02 7.32
CA VAL A 190 -11.12 -6.85 6.70
C VAL A 190 -10.34 -6.10 7.77
N ALA A 191 -9.04 -5.96 7.53
CA ALA A 191 -8.15 -5.21 8.40
C ALA A 191 -7.97 -3.78 7.87
N THR A 192 -8.17 -2.79 8.73
CA THR A 192 -8.16 -1.38 8.37
C THR A 192 -7.06 -0.60 9.10
N VAL A 193 -6.64 0.50 8.49
CA VAL A 193 -5.73 1.49 9.05
C VAL A 193 -6.50 2.79 9.23
N GLY A 194 -6.56 3.31 10.47
CA GLY A 194 -7.28 4.55 10.77
C GLY A 194 -8.80 4.40 10.82
N GLY A 195 -9.27 3.20 11.14
CA GLY A 195 -10.68 2.89 11.39
C GLY A 195 -11.54 2.70 10.14
N GLN A 196 -12.84 2.50 10.33
CA GLN A 196 -13.79 2.19 9.25
C GLN A 196 -13.92 3.29 8.19
N ALA A 197 -13.59 4.54 8.52
CA ALA A 197 -13.64 5.65 7.56
C ALA A 197 -12.65 5.49 6.38
N SER A 198 -11.64 4.62 6.51
CA SER A 198 -10.69 4.28 5.43
C SER A 198 -11.18 3.18 4.49
N LEU A 199 -12.34 2.57 4.77
CA LEU A 199 -12.94 1.49 3.98
C LEU A 199 -14.11 1.99 3.14
N ALA A 200 -14.27 1.41 1.97
CA ALA A 200 -15.51 1.52 1.22
C ALA A 200 -16.66 0.91 2.04
N LYS A 201 -17.78 1.64 2.12
CA LYS A 201 -18.95 1.23 2.91
C LYS A 201 -19.44 -0.18 2.58
N GLU A 202 -19.45 -0.54 1.31
CA GLU A 202 -19.89 -1.86 0.84
C GLU A 202 -18.97 -2.97 1.35
N LEU A 203 -17.65 -2.74 1.31
CA LEU A 203 -16.67 -3.71 1.81
C LEU A 203 -16.80 -3.89 3.33
N ALA A 204 -16.99 -2.79 4.07
CA ALA A 204 -17.20 -2.84 5.51
C ALA A 204 -18.51 -3.56 5.91
N GLN A 205 -19.55 -3.47 5.08
CA GLN A 205 -20.84 -4.13 5.34
C GLN A 205 -20.82 -5.63 5.01
N LEU A 206 -19.97 -6.06 4.08
CA LEU A 206 -19.85 -7.47 3.68
C LEU A 206 -18.92 -8.27 4.58
N ALA A 207 -17.89 -7.62 5.13
CA ALA A 207 -16.93 -8.31 5.98
C ALA A 207 -17.61 -9.00 7.17
N ASP A 208 -17.20 -10.23 7.48
CA ASP A 208 -17.68 -10.94 8.69
C ASP A 208 -17.18 -10.26 9.97
N GLU A 209 -16.04 -9.59 9.87
CA GLU A 209 -15.46 -8.76 10.93
C GLU A 209 -14.59 -7.68 10.32
N VAL A 210 -14.61 -6.49 10.91
CA VAL A 210 -13.68 -5.39 10.59
C VAL A 210 -12.82 -5.14 11.81
N ILE A 211 -11.51 -5.20 11.65
CA ILE A 211 -10.55 -4.96 12.71
C ILE A 211 -9.63 -3.80 12.35
N GLU A 212 -9.18 -3.07 13.35
CA GLU A 212 -8.18 -2.02 13.17
C GLU A 212 -6.79 -2.55 13.51
N ILE A 213 -5.81 -2.27 12.66
CA ILE A 213 -4.40 -2.61 12.92
C ILE A 213 -3.91 -1.68 14.05
N PRO A 214 -3.40 -2.22 15.18
CA PRO A 214 -2.90 -1.40 16.27
C PRO A 214 -1.77 -0.49 15.83
N GLN A 215 -1.68 0.70 16.43
CA GLN A 215 -0.69 1.70 16.07
C GLN A 215 0.76 1.19 16.18
N ASP A 216 1.06 0.38 17.20
CA ASP A 216 2.40 -0.20 17.39
C ASP A 216 2.74 -1.19 16.25
N SER A 217 1.79 -2.04 15.86
CA SER A 217 1.94 -2.96 14.73
C SER A 217 2.10 -2.18 13.43
N LEU A 218 1.29 -1.13 13.23
CA LEU A 218 1.37 -0.29 12.05
C LEU A 218 2.71 0.44 11.95
N ALA A 219 3.23 0.97 13.05
CA ALA A 219 4.54 1.63 13.10
C ALA A 219 5.71 0.66 12.79
N ALA A 220 5.54 -0.63 13.09
CA ALA A 220 6.50 -1.66 12.68
C ALA A 220 6.38 -2.01 11.18
N MET A 221 5.15 -2.02 10.63
CA MET A 221 4.90 -2.33 9.22
C MET A 221 5.30 -1.20 8.27
N VAL A 222 5.15 0.06 8.71
CA VAL A 222 5.30 1.26 7.86
C VAL A 222 6.35 2.17 8.47
N THR A 223 7.54 2.18 7.89
CA THR A 223 8.68 2.95 8.38
C THR A 223 8.99 4.13 7.46
N GLY A 224 9.47 5.23 8.03
CA GLY A 224 10.00 6.37 7.27
C GLY A 224 11.43 6.11 6.80
N PRO A 225 11.98 7.01 5.96
CA PRO A 225 13.38 6.92 5.57
C PRO A 225 14.26 6.96 6.81
N THR A 226 15.18 6.00 6.91
CA THR A 226 16.18 6.00 7.98
C THR A 226 16.98 7.29 7.85
N ARG A 227 16.82 8.22 8.79
CA ARG A 227 17.72 9.38 8.87
C ARG A 227 19.12 8.82 9.09
N SER A 228 19.96 8.84 8.07
CA SER A 228 21.39 8.62 8.23
C SER A 228 21.88 9.61 9.30
N ARG A 229 22.26 9.06 10.45
CA ARG A 229 22.87 9.84 11.54
C ARG A 229 24.07 10.57 10.91
N PRO A 230 24.15 11.90 10.96
CA PRO A 230 25.34 12.57 10.44
C PRO A 230 26.55 11.98 11.14
N ALA A 231 27.55 11.57 10.37
CA ALA A 231 28.81 11.09 10.88
C ALA A 231 29.31 12.11 11.91
N GLN A 232 29.42 11.69 13.18
CA GLN A 232 30.04 12.51 14.21
C GLN A 232 31.43 12.83 13.71
N SER A 233 31.69 14.10 13.38
CA SER A 233 33.03 14.59 13.07
C SER A 233 33.90 14.20 14.24
N ARG A 234 34.88 13.33 14.02
CA ARG A 234 35.96 13.10 14.96
C ARG A 234 36.56 14.47 15.27
N ALA A 235 36.33 14.95 16.49
CA ALA A 235 37.04 16.07 17.04
C ALA A 235 38.53 15.72 16.97
N ALA A 236 39.31 16.56 16.31
CA ALA A 236 40.76 16.49 16.32
C ALA A 236 41.24 16.66 17.77
N GLU A 237 42.03 15.71 18.25
CA GLU A 237 42.75 15.85 19.51
C GLU A 237 43.75 17.03 19.36
N PRO A 238 43.86 17.88 20.36
CA PRO A 238 44.89 18.91 20.37
C PRO A 238 46.24 18.25 20.63
N THR A 239 47.18 18.45 19.71
CA THR A 239 48.59 18.09 19.83
C THR A 239 49.19 19.03 20.90
N GLU A 240 49.55 18.47 22.08
CA GLU A 240 50.40 19.16 23.02
C GLU A 240 51.83 19.24 22.49
N GLN A 241 52.37 20.47 22.50
CA GLN A 241 53.79 20.77 22.48
C GLN A 241 54.25 21.17 23.88
#